data_08175956de60e8b2579918caa940c85d
#
_entry.id   08175956de60e8b2579918caa940c85d
#
_cell.length_a   1.000
_cell.length_b   1.000
_cell.length_c   1.000
_cell.angle_alpha   90.00
_cell.angle_beta   90.00
_cell.angle_gamma   90.00
#
_symmetry.space_group_name_H-M   'P 1'
#
loop_
_entity.id
_entity.type
_entity.pdbx_description
1 polymer ?
#
loop_
_entity_poly.entity_id
_entity_poly.type
_entity_poly.pdbx_seq_one_letter_code
_entity_poly.pdbx_strand_id
1 'polypeptide(L)'
;MSEELARQAGSRHCFVCGRENPIGLKVQFYQQGNQVVTYFTPGPEHQGYPDRMHGGIAATLLDETVGRAGFIHGYWTFTIDFHVKYRKPIPLGQQITVVGEMTRDRGRAIEAKGQILLAEGSVAMEGSGTFIKIKPEELRRLEEEVGGLE
;
A
#
# COMPACT_ATOMS: atom_id res chain seq x y z
N MET A 1 -3.21 -25.65 -6.15
CA MET A 1 -3.08 -24.63 -7.23
C MET A 1 -2.93 -23.27 -6.60
N SER A 2 -1.86 -22.56 -6.94
CA SER A 2 -1.75 -21.15 -6.55
C SER A 2 -2.78 -20.38 -7.36
N GLU A 3 -3.76 -19.77 -6.71
CA GLU A 3 -4.58 -18.75 -7.36
C GLU A 3 -3.64 -17.67 -7.86
N GLU A 4 -3.67 -17.41 -9.16
CA GLU A 4 -2.94 -16.31 -9.75
C GLU A 4 -3.57 -15.02 -9.22
N LEU A 5 -2.80 -14.27 -8.42
CA LEU A 5 -3.29 -13.04 -7.82
C LEU A 5 -3.50 -11.97 -8.91
N ALA A 6 -4.68 -11.37 -8.93
CA ALA A 6 -4.98 -10.29 -9.88
C ALA A 6 -4.18 -9.04 -9.51
N ARG A 7 -3.35 -8.58 -10.46
CA ARG A 7 -2.54 -7.36 -10.29
C ARG A 7 -3.43 -6.13 -10.34
N GLN A 8 -3.21 -5.19 -9.42
CA GLN A 8 -3.84 -3.87 -9.44
C GLN A 8 -3.05 -2.87 -10.29
N ALA A 9 -3.75 -1.90 -10.87
CA ALA A 9 -3.14 -0.81 -11.60
C ALA A 9 -2.32 0.12 -10.69
N GLY A 10 -1.31 0.79 -11.26
CA GLY A 10 -0.48 1.76 -10.56
C GLY A 10 -0.26 3.01 -11.39
N SER A 11 0.31 4.04 -10.78
CA SER A 11 0.69 5.29 -11.43
C SER A 11 2.19 5.26 -11.73
N ARG A 12 2.59 5.61 -12.96
CA ARG A 12 3.97 5.49 -13.46
C ARG A 12 5.03 6.15 -12.57
N HIS A 13 4.69 7.30 -11.98
CA HIS A 13 5.62 8.09 -11.16
C HIS A 13 5.35 8.02 -9.66
N CYS A 14 4.42 7.18 -9.22
CA CYS A 14 4.15 6.97 -7.80
C CYS A 14 5.41 6.51 -7.07
N PHE A 15 5.69 7.09 -5.92
CA PHE A 15 6.86 6.70 -5.13
C PHE A 15 6.81 5.23 -4.70
N VAL A 16 5.62 4.68 -4.44
CA VAL A 16 5.47 3.29 -3.97
C VAL A 16 5.43 2.31 -5.14
N CYS A 17 4.58 2.54 -6.14
CA CYS A 17 4.30 1.57 -7.20
C CYS A 17 4.80 1.98 -8.59
N GLY A 18 5.30 3.20 -8.77
CA GLY A 18 5.66 3.74 -10.08
C GLY A 18 6.96 3.15 -10.62
N ARG A 19 6.89 2.47 -11.77
CA ARG A 19 8.06 1.88 -12.42
C ARG A 19 9.04 2.91 -12.95
N GLU A 20 8.56 4.11 -13.28
CA GLU A 20 9.37 5.20 -13.84
C GLU A 20 9.93 6.14 -12.78
N ASN A 21 9.58 5.96 -11.50
CA ASN A 21 10.18 6.75 -10.43
C ASN A 21 11.56 6.17 -10.06
N PRO A 22 12.67 6.89 -10.31
CA PRO A 22 14.01 6.32 -10.10
C PRO A 22 14.34 6.01 -8.65
N ILE A 23 13.66 6.65 -7.68
CA ILE A 23 13.88 6.41 -6.25
C ILE A 23 12.70 5.68 -5.60
N GLY A 24 11.74 5.22 -6.40
CA GLY A 24 10.53 4.54 -5.90
C GLY A 24 10.79 3.13 -5.40
N LEU A 25 9.85 2.63 -4.63
CA LEU A 25 9.91 1.26 -4.10
C LEU A 25 9.57 0.20 -5.14
N LYS A 26 8.87 0.59 -6.20
CA LYS A 26 8.49 -0.24 -7.37
C LYS A 26 7.74 -1.50 -6.98
N VAL A 27 6.84 -1.36 -6.04
CA VAL A 27 6.04 -2.45 -5.49
C VAL A 27 4.84 -2.73 -6.40
N GLN A 28 4.49 -3.99 -6.56
CA GLN A 28 3.27 -4.40 -7.25
C GLN A 28 2.22 -4.85 -6.24
N PHE A 29 0.97 -4.48 -6.48
CA PHE A 29 -0.15 -4.81 -5.61
C PHE A 29 -1.06 -5.83 -6.27
N TYR A 30 -1.58 -6.74 -5.46
CA TYR A 30 -2.43 -7.83 -5.91
C TYR A 30 -3.72 -7.90 -5.10
N GLN A 31 -4.80 -8.38 -5.72
CA GLN A 31 -6.02 -8.71 -5.02
C GLN A 31 -6.05 -10.19 -4.66
N GLN A 32 -6.42 -10.47 -3.42
CA GLN A 32 -6.66 -11.81 -2.92
C GLN A 32 -7.95 -11.81 -2.10
N GLY A 33 -9.06 -12.23 -2.70
CA GLY A 33 -10.38 -12.10 -2.07
C GLY A 33 -10.71 -10.64 -1.76
N ASN A 34 -10.97 -10.32 -0.50
CA ASN A 34 -11.25 -8.97 -0.02
C ASN A 34 -10.00 -8.21 0.43
N GLN A 35 -8.82 -8.75 0.19
CA GLN A 35 -7.56 -8.16 0.62
C GLN A 35 -6.72 -7.68 -0.55
N VAL A 36 -5.97 -6.61 -0.32
CA VAL A 36 -4.84 -6.20 -1.14
C VAL A 36 -3.59 -6.76 -0.48
N VAL A 37 -2.71 -7.35 -1.28
CA VAL A 37 -1.48 -7.98 -0.81
C VAL A 37 -0.32 -7.47 -1.63
N THR A 38 0.80 -7.20 -0.97
CA THR A 38 2.07 -6.92 -1.65
C THR A 38 3.24 -7.49 -0.85
N TYR A 39 4.36 -7.62 -1.55
CA TYR A 39 5.61 -8.15 -1.00
C TYR A 39 6.72 -7.14 -1.25
N PHE A 40 7.58 -6.97 -0.27
CA PHE A 40 8.70 -6.05 -0.38
C PHE A 40 9.89 -6.57 0.42
N THR A 41 11.09 -6.41 -0.13
CA THR A 41 12.32 -6.74 0.58
C THR A 41 13.11 -5.45 0.77
N PRO A 42 13.17 -4.89 2.00
CA PRO A 42 13.91 -3.66 2.22
C PRO A 42 15.42 -3.88 2.07
N GLY A 43 16.06 -2.96 1.37
CA GLY A 43 17.50 -2.94 1.19
C GLY A 43 18.18 -1.84 2.00
N PRO A 44 19.51 -1.68 1.87
CA PRO A 44 20.26 -0.65 2.60
C PRO A 44 19.75 0.77 2.40
N GLU A 45 19.21 1.08 1.22
CA GLU A 45 18.65 2.39 0.87
C GLU A 45 17.33 2.70 1.59
N HIS A 46 16.74 1.70 2.23
CA HIS A 46 15.49 1.85 2.99
C HIS A 46 15.73 1.85 4.50
N GLN A 47 16.99 1.96 4.91
CA GLN A 47 17.41 1.87 6.30
C GLN A 47 17.08 3.13 7.08
N GLY A 48 16.63 2.95 8.33
CA GLY A 48 16.61 3.97 9.36
C GLY A 48 17.80 3.77 10.30
N TYR A 49 17.56 3.14 11.49
CA TYR A 49 18.66 2.63 12.29
C TYR A 49 19.36 1.45 11.61
N PRO A 50 20.62 1.14 11.96
CA PRO A 50 21.34 0.04 11.34
C PRO A 50 20.56 -1.28 11.34
N ASP A 51 20.55 -1.95 10.18
CA ASP A 51 19.91 -3.25 9.93
C ASP A 51 18.38 -3.25 10.01
N ARG A 52 17.74 -2.07 10.02
CA ARG A 52 16.29 -1.93 10.15
C ARG A 52 15.72 -1.01 9.08
N MET A 53 14.55 -1.39 8.56
CA MET A 53 13.80 -0.53 7.66
C MET A 53 13.35 0.74 8.37
N HIS A 54 13.46 1.89 7.71
CA HIS A 54 12.99 3.16 8.24
C HIS A 54 11.48 3.11 8.48
N GLY A 55 11.04 3.54 9.67
CA GLY A 55 9.63 3.50 10.06
C GLY A 55 8.72 4.33 9.15
N GLY A 56 9.19 5.46 8.66
CA GLY A 56 8.45 6.29 7.73
C GLY A 56 8.24 5.62 6.36
N ILE A 57 9.23 4.86 5.87
CA ILE A 57 9.10 4.10 4.63
C ILE A 57 8.12 2.93 4.82
N ALA A 58 8.19 2.24 5.95
CA ALA A 58 7.22 1.20 6.28
C ALA A 58 5.80 1.76 6.35
N ALA A 59 5.61 2.92 6.97
CA ALA A 59 4.32 3.60 7.03
C ALA A 59 3.81 3.99 5.63
N THR A 60 4.69 4.47 4.75
CA THR A 60 4.36 4.78 3.36
C THR A 60 3.84 3.55 2.62
N LEU A 61 4.53 2.43 2.74
CA LEU A 61 4.13 1.16 2.13
C LEU A 61 2.77 0.67 2.67
N LEU A 62 2.57 0.78 3.97
CA LEU A 62 1.32 0.38 4.61
C LEU A 62 0.15 1.29 4.22
N ASP A 63 0.35 2.60 4.20
CA ASP A 63 -0.66 3.58 3.77
C ASP A 63 -1.16 3.28 2.35
N GLU A 64 -0.26 3.08 1.41
CA GLU A 64 -0.60 2.75 0.03
C GLU A 64 -1.37 1.43 -0.06
N THR A 65 -0.90 0.40 0.64
CA THR A 65 -1.55 -0.92 0.62
C THR A 65 -2.96 -0.87 1.19
N VAL A 66 -3.12 -0.20 2.31
CA VAL A 66 -4.43 -0.07 2.99
C VAL A 66 -5.41 0.77 2.13
N GLY A 67 -4.94 1.87 1.58
CA GLY A 67 -5.77 2.73 0.71
C GLY A 67 -6.26 2.01 -0.55
N ARG A 68 -5.47 1.08 -1.08
CA ARG A 68 -5.84 0.28 -2.25
C ARG A 68 -6.95 -0.73 -2.00
N ALA A 69 -7.35 -0.95 -0.75
CA ALA A 69 -8.50 -1.79 -0.45
C ALA A 69 -9.78 -1.27 -1.11
N GLY A 70 -9.87 0.02 -1.36
CA GLY A 70 -10.97 0.63 -2.12
C GLY A 70 -11.03 0.18 -3.58
N PHE A 71 -9.90 -0.17 -4.20
CA PHE A 71 -9.85 -0.62 -5.61
C PHE A 71 -10.67 -1.89 -5.85
N ILE A 72 -10.73 -2.78 -4.87
CA ILE A 72 -11.51 -4.01 -4.94
C ILE A 72 -13.00 -3.69 -5.18
N HIS A 73 -13.43 -2.54 -4.66
CA HIS A 73 -14.80 -2.07 -4.74
C HIS A 73 -15.00 -0.98 -5.82
N GLY A 74 -13.97 -0.72 -6.64
CA GLY A 74 -14.04 0.26 -7.72
C GLY A 74 -13.75 1.71 -7.29
N TYR A 75 -13.18 1.94 -6.11
CA TYR A 75 -12.91 3.27 -5.59
C TYR A 75 -11.41 3.61 -5.63
N TRP A 76 -11.09 4.77 -6.17
CA TRP A 76 -9.81 5.44 -5.95
C TRP A 76 -9.98 6.40 -4.78
N THR A 77 -8.96 6.52 -3.94
CA THR A 77 -9.07 7.27 -2.68
C THR A 77 -7.84 8.10 -2.39
N PHE A 78 -8.04 9.16 -1.59
CA PHE A 78 -6.96 9.89 -0.91
C PHE A 78 -7.02 9.59 0.58
N THR A 79 -5.87 9.44 1.20
CA THR A 79 -5.76 9.28 2.65
C THR A 79 -6.07 10.61 3.34
N ILE A 80 -7.01 10.61 4.28
CA ILE A 80 -7.31 11.78 5.10
C ILE A 80 -6.96 11.60 6.57
N ASP A 81 -6.85 10.37 7.02
CA ASP A 81 -6.46 10.04 8.38
C ASP A 81 -5.83 8.66 8.39
N PHE A 82 -4.68 8.51 9.03
CA PHE A 82 -3.97 7.24 9.05
C PHE A 82 -3.20 7.08 10.35
N HIS A 83 -3.49 6.01 11.09
CA HIS A 83 -2.87 5.66 12.36
C HIS A 83 -2.05 4.40 12.23
N VAL A 84 -0.83 4.42 12.74
CA VAL A 84 0.07 3.27 12.71
C VAL A 84 0.55 2.92 14.10
N LYS A 85 0.75 1.62 14.32
CA LYS A 85 1.39 1.08 15.52
C LYS A 85 2.57 0.22 15.09
N TYR A 86 3.74 0.55 15.62
CA TYR A 86 4.98 -0.19 15.40
C TYR A 86 5.11 -1.26 16.50
N ARG A 87 5.11 -2.53 16.09
CA ARG A 87 5.18 -3.66 17.03
C ARG A 87 6.56 -4.28 17.12
N LYS A 88 7.23 -4.45 15.97
CA LYS A 88 8.55 -5.06 15.84
C LYS A 88 9.38 -4.36 14.78
N PRO A 89 10.72 -4.31 14.94
CA PRO A 89 11.57 -3.83 13.86
C PRO A 89 11.47 -4.73 12.65
N ILE A 90 11.62 -4.13 11.47
CA ILE A 90 11.61 -4.85 10.18
C ILE A 90 13.06 -5.00 9.73
N PRO A 91 13.61 -6.22 9.70
CA PRO A 91 14.99 -6.43 9.28
C PRO A 91 15.18 -6.13 7.79
N LEU A 92 16.35 -5.61 7.43
CA LEU A 92 16.73 -5.49 6.02
C LEU A 92 17.02 -6.87 5.44
N GLY A 93 16.78 -7.02 4.13
CA GLY A 93 17.10 -8.23 3.39
C GLY A 93 16.12 -9.38 3.55
N GLN A 94 15.06 -9.22 4.33
CA GLN A 94 14.01 -10.23 4.47
C GLN A 94 12.72 -9.74 3.86
N GLN A 95 12.06 -10.58 3.07
CA GLN A 95 10.79 -10.24 2.45
C GLN A 95 9.69 -10.10 3.51
N ILE A 96 8.99 -8.97 3.45
CA ILE A 96 7.78 -8.73 4.23
C ILE A 96 6.55 -8.87 3.35
N THR A 97 5.42 -9.20 3.97
CA THR A 97 4.11 -9.22 3.34
C THR A 97 3.27 -8.09 3.93
N VAL A 98 2.64 -7.31 3.07
CA VAL A 98 1.77 -6.22 3.50
C VAL A 98 0.35 -6.53 3.02
N VAL A 99 -0.62 -6.44 3.90
CA VAL A 99 -2.02 -6.72 3.60
C VAL A 99 -2.89 -5.55 4.02
N GLY A 100 -3.97 -5.32 3.25
CA GLY A 100 -4.96 -4.30 3.56
C GLY A 100 -6.36 -4.76 3.20
N GLU A 101 -7.36 -4.31 3.95
CA GLU A 101 -8.76 -4.61 3.68
C GLU A 101 -9.67 -3.48 4.10
N MET A 102 -10.77 -3.29 3.38
CA MET A 102 -11.80 -2.34 3.75
C MET A 102 -12.60 -2.90 4.92
N THR A 103 -12.83 -2.07 5.95
CA THR A 103 -13.63 -2.44 7.12
C THR A 103 -15.03 -1.85 7.05
N ARG A 104 -15.20 -0.68 6.40
CA ARG A 104 -16.49 -0.02 6.31
C ARG A 104 -16.52 0.94 5.12
N ASP A 105 -17.63 0.94 4.40
CA ASP A 105 -17.96 1.97 3.40
C ASP A 105 -18.92 2.99 4.03
N ARG A 106 -18.48 4.24 4.14
CA ARG A 106 -19.26 5.34 4.73
C ARG A 106 -19.92 6.25 3.69
N GLY A 107 -19.90 5.88 2.42
CA GLY A 107 -20.43 6.67 1.33
C GLY A 107 -19.38 7.55 0.67
N ARG A 108 -19.00 8.69 1.28
CA ARG A 108 -17.94 9.57 0.75
C ARG A 108 -16.53 9.08 1.01
N ALA A 109 -16.37 8.28 2.03
CA ALA A 109 -15.09 7.74 2.46
C ALA A 109 -15.22 6.28 2.83
N ILE A 110 -14.10 5.57 2.85
CA ILE A 110 -14.01 4.22 3.38
C ILE A 110 -13.10 4.20 4.61
N GLU A 111 -13.34 3.26 5.49
CA GLU A 111 -12.41 2.88 6.54
C GLU A 111 -11.71 1.58 6.12
N ALA A 112 -10.42 1.50 6.35
CA ALA A 112 -9.62 0.34 5.99
C ALA A 112 -8.49 0.14 6.99
N LYS A 113 -8.02 -1.09 7.09
CA LYS A 113 -6.93 -1.48 7.98
C LYS A 113 -5.96 -2.42 7.28
N GLY A 114 -4.77 -2.57 7.86
CA GLY A 114 -3.79 -3.49 7.33
C GLY A 114 -2.67 -3.79 8.30
N GLN A 115 -1.76 -4.64 7.85
CA GLN A 115 -0.63 -5.11 8.64
C GLN A 115 0.60 -5.33 7.74
N ILE A 116 1.77 -5.17 8.36
CA ILE A 116 3.02 -5.68 7.80
C ILE A 116 3.40 -6.93 8.58
N LEU A 117 3.59 -8.03 7.85
CA LEU A 117 3.99 -9.32 8.41
C LEU A 117 5.44 -9.60 8.08
N LEU A 118 6.21 -10.02 9.09
CA LEU A 118 7.57 -10.49 8.91
C LEU A 118 7.60 -11.86 8.22
N ALA A 119 8.78 -12.29 7.79
CA ALA A 119 8.96 -13.53 7.06
C ALA A 119 8.43 -14.76 7.84
N GLU A 120 8.54 -14.76 9.17
CA GLU A 120 8.02 -15.85 10.01
C GLU A 120 6.53 -15.70 10.35
N GLY A 121 5.85 -14.65 9.86
CA GLY A 121 4.41 -14.45 10.01
C GLY A 121 3.97 -13.56 11.16
N SER A 122 4.89 -13.08 12.00
CA SER A 122 4.51 -12.16 13.08
C SER A 122 4.21 -10.75 12.57
N VAL A 123 3.32 -10.03 13.27
CA VAL A 123 2.94 -8.66 12.93
C VAL A 123 4.03 -7.68 13.37
N ALA A 124 4.63 -6.98 12.41
CA ALA A 124 5.60 -5.93 12.68
C ALA A 124 4.95 -4.57 12.83
N MET A 125 3.88 -4.32 12.09
CA MET A 125 3.23 -3.01 12.06
C MET A 125 1.75 -3.18 11.74
N GLU A 126 0.91 -2.34 12.34
CA GLU A 126 -0.51 -2.27 12.06
C GLU A 126 -0.89 -0.85 11.65
N GLY A 127 -1.84 -0.72 10.74
CA GLY A 127 -2.36 0.57 10.31
C GLY A 127 -3.86 0.53 10.10
N SER A 128 -4.49 1.67 10.34
CA SER A 128 -5.92 1.87 10.03
C SER A 128 -6.16 3.33 9.70
N GLY A 129 -7.12 3.59 8.86
CA GLY A 129 -7.40 4.96 8.47
C GLY A 129 -8.70 5.16 7.73
N THR A 130 -8.90 6.41 7.34
CA THR A 130 -10.03 6.88 6.56
C THR A 130 -9.52 7.42 5.23
N PHE A 131 -10.17 7.03 4.16
CA PHE A 131 -9.76 7.33 2.79
C PHE A 131 -10.96 7.90 2.04
N ILE A 132 -10.83 9.14 1.55
CA ILE A 132 -11.91 9.78 0.82
C ILE A 132 -11.92 9.29 -0.63
N LYS A 133 -13.12 8.97 -1.14
CA LYS A 133 -13.29 8.55 -2.53
C LYS A 133 -13.04 9.73 -3.48
N ILE A 134 -12.23 9.49 -4.50
CA ILE A 134 -12.00 10.48 -5.55
C ILE A 134 -13.21 10.48 -6.49
N LYS A 135 -13.75 11.67 -6.76
CA LYS A 135 -14.87 11.82 -7.69
C LYS A 135 -14.45 11.45 -9.11
N PRO A 136 -15.32 10.84 -9.93
CA PRO A 136 -14.97 10.42 -11.30
C PRO A 136 -14.41 11.54 -12.19
N GLU A 137 -14.89 12.77 -12.00
CA GLU A 137 -14.43 13.94 -12.77
C GLU A 137 -12.99 14.31 -12.42
N GLU A 138 -12.65 14.26 -11.13
CA GLU A 138 -11.28 14.52 -10.65
C GLU A 138 -10.35 13.40 -11.07
N LEU A 139 -10.80 12.15 -11.01
CA LEU A 139 -10.03 10.98 -11.44
C LEU A 139 -9.65 11.09 -12.92
N ARG A 140 -10.58 11.48 -13.79
CA ARG A 140 -10.32 11.69 -15.23
C ARG A 140 -9.26 12.75 -15.44
N ARG A 141 -9.31 13.86 -14.69
CA ARG A 141 -8.32 14.93 -14.78
C ARG A 141 -6.93 14.44 -14.34
N LEU A 142 -6.86 13.66 -13.26
CA LEU A 142 -5.61 13.07 -12.78
C LEU A 142 -5.01 12.10 -13.80
N GLU A 143 -5.83 11.28 -14.44
CA GLU A 143 -5.40 10.37 -15.49
C GLU A 143 -4.81 11.11 -16.69
N GLU A 144 -5.42 12.22 -17.10
CA GLU A 144 -4.92 13.06 -18.21
C GLU A 144 -3.57 13.72 -17.85
N GLU A 145 -3.43 14.24 -16.63
CA GLU A 145 -2.21 14.93 -16.18
C GLU A 145 -1.02 13.97 -16.00
N VAL A 146 -1.24 12.76 -15.54
CA VAL A 146 -0.16 11.78 -15.26
C VAL A 146 0.09 10.80 -16.40
N GLY A 147 -0.63 10.91 -17.49
CA GLY A 147 -0.42 10.07 -18.68
C GLY A 147 -0.95 8.65 -18.55
N GLY A 148 -1.93 8.44 -17.67
CA GLY A 148 -2.61 7.17 -17.48
C GLY A 148 -2.13 6.39 -16.26
N LEU A 149 -3.05 5.53 -15.82
CA LEU A 149 -2.81 4.58 -14.75
C LEU A 149 -2.53 3.21 -15.36
N GLU A 150 -1.44 2.61 -15.00
CA GLU A 150 -1.04 1.28 -15.49
C GLU A 150 -1.46 0.17 -14.54
#